data_cd54700c3665eae6e3b287210ca224c9
#
_entry.id   cd54700c3665eae6e3b287210ca224c9
#
_cell.length_a   1.000
_cell.length_b   1.000
_cell.length_c   1.000
_cell.angle_alpha   90.00
_cell.angle_beta   90.00
_cell.angle_gamma   90.00
#
_symmetry.space_group_name_H-M   'P 1'
#
loop_
_entity.id
_entity.type
_entity.pdbx_description
1 polymer ?
#
loop_
_entity_poly.entity_id
_entity_poly.type
_entity_poly.pdbx_seq_one_letter_code
_entity_poly.pdbx_strand_id
1 'polypeptide(L)'
;MLQWINSRFPITDLVERHLSKYPAPTNLNFWYLFGFLLIIVLVMQILTGLWLMMNYTNTAEEAFSSVEYIMRDVEYGWLLRYLHAAGASAFFVLIYLHMFRGMMYGSYQKPRELIWLGGWVTYVLLCAEGFTGYVLPWGQMSFWAAQVIISLLGSIPLVGEDLATWVRGDLSLIHISEPTRPIA
;
A
#
# COMPACT_ATOMS: atom_id res chain seq x y z
N MET A 1 30.27 -17.85 10.16
CA MET A 1 29.54 -16.77 9.42
C MET A 1 28.65 -15.95 10.37
N LEU A 2 27.77 -16.54 11.16
CA LEU A 2 26.89 -15.82 12.12
C LEU A 2 27.67 -14.98 13.15
N GLN A 3 28.76 -15.49 13.72
CA GLN A 3 29.59 -14.73 14.66
C GLN A 3 30.24 -13.48 14.02
N TRP A 4 30.66 -13.59 12.77
CA TRP A 4 31.22 -12.46 12.02
C TRP A 4 30.16 -11.37 11.74
N ILE A 5 28.92 -11.77 11.43
CA ILE A 5 27.80 -10.85 11.25
C ILE A 5 27.45 -10.18 12.58
N ASN A 6 27.30 -10.96 13.65
CA ASN A 6 26.94 -10.44 14.97
C ASN A 6 27.98 -9.49 15.59
N SER A 7 29.25 -9.65 15.24
CA SER A 7 30.31 -8.72 15.69
C SER A 7 30.19 -7.33 15.06
N ARG A 8 29.49 -7.19 13.94
CA ARG A 8 29.27 -5.93 13.21
C ARG A 8 27.88 -5.38 13.34
N PHE A 9 26.91 -6.27 13.36
CA PHE A 9 25.50 -5.95 13.54
C PHE A 9 24.87 -7.05 14.41
N PRO A 10 24.48 -6.76 15.67
CA PRO A 10 24.05 -7.76 16.64
C PRO A 10 22.64 -8.28 16.35
N ILE A 11 22.47 -8.99 15.21
CA ILE A 11 21.19 -9.50 14.75
C ILE A 11 20.58 -10.47 15.76
N THR A 12 21.38 -11.38 16.31
CA THR A 12 20.86 -12.38 17.27
C THR A 12 20.35 -11.72 18.54
N ASP A 13 21.06 -10.70 19.04
CA ASP A 13 20.65 -9.96 20.22
C ASP A 13 19.37 -9.13 19.95
N LEU A 14 19.26 -8.54 18.76
CA LEU A 14 18.05 -7.83 18.31
C LEU A 14 16.83 -8.78 18.24
N VAL A 15 17.01 -9.95 17.62
CA VAL A 15 15.95 -10.97 17.49
C VAL A 15 15.57 -11.51 18.87
N GLU A 16 16.54 -11.81 19.74
CA GLU A 16 16.25 -12.31 21.07
C GLU A 16 15.47 -11.31 21.91
N ARG A 17 15.88 -10.05 21.91
CA ARG A 17 15.20 -9.00 22.71
C ARG A 17 13.80 -8.67 22.21
N HIS A 18 13.58 -8.65 20.89
CA HIS A 18 12.34 -8.15 20.33
C HIS A 18 11.35 -9.24 19.91
N LEU A 19 11.81 -10.48 19.74
CA LEU A 19 10.95 -11.58 19.31
C LEU A 19 10.90 -12.72 20.33
N SER A 20 12.05 -13.35 20.67
CA SER A 20 12.02 -14.59 21.47
C SER A 20 11.95 -14.37 22.98
N LYS A 21 12.56 -13.30 23.50
CA LYS A 21 12.57 -12.96 24.94
C LYS A 21 11.69 -11.75 25.28
N TYR A 22 10.86 -11.30 24.34
CA TYR A 22 9.95 -10.19 24.58
C TYR A 22 8.90 -10.59 25.63
N PRO A 23 8.78 -9.87 26.76
CA PRO A 23 7.78 -10.19 27.77
C PRO A 23 6.39 -9.87 27.21
N ALA A 24 5.64 -10.92 26.89
CA ALA A 24 4.27 -10.76 26.43
C ALA A 24 3.36 -10.35 27.60
N PRO A 25 2.48 -9.36 27.43
CA PRO A 25 1.51 -8.99 28.46
C PRO A 25 0.60 -10.18 28.81
N THR A 26 0.33 -10.39 30.10
CA THR A 26 -0.53 -11.51 30.57
C THR A 26 -2.00 -11.35 30.13
N ASN A 27 -2.41 -10.16 29.71
CA ASN A 27 -3.76 -9.84 29.21
C ASN A 27 -3.87 -9.87 27.70
N LEU A 28 -2.97 -10.59 27.00
CA LEU A 28 -3.06 -10.78 25.55
C LEU A 28 -4.41 -11.40 25.18
N ASN A 29 -5.13 -10.71 24.30
CA ASN A 29 -6.41 -11.15 23.76
C ASN A 29 -6.43 -10.99 22.23
N PHE A 30 -7.53 -11.39 21.59
CA PHE A 30 -7.71 -11.33 20.14
C PHE A 30 -7.36 -9.95 19.54
N TRP A 31 -7.63 -8.85 20.24
CA TRP A 31 -7.39 -7.49 19.75
C TRP A 31 -5.90 -7.16 19.52
N TYR A 32 -4.99 -7.91 20.14
CA TYR A 32 -3.55 -7.72 19.93
C TYR A 32 -3.03 -8.39 18.66
N LEU A 33 -3.80 -9.32 18.06
CA LEU A 33 -3.37 -10.06 16.87
C LEU A 33 -3.33 -9.19 15.61
N PHE A 34 -4.10 -8.11 15.54
CA PHE A 34 -4.22 -7.30 14.32
C PHE A 34 -2.88 -6.72 13.87
N GLY A 35 -2.01 -6.30 14.79
CA GLY A 35 -0.67 -5.84 14.43
C GLY A 35 0.19 -6.92 13.79
N PHE A 36 0.12 -8.14 14.29
CA PHE A 36 0.83 -9.29 13.72
C PHE A 36 0.27 -9.69 12.35
N LEU A 37 -1.05 -9.72 12.21
CA LEU A 37 -1.71 -10.01 10.94
C LEU A 37 -1.36 -8.97 9.87
N LEU A 38 -1.25 -7.70 10.24
CA LEU A 38 -0.79 -6.64 9.32
C LEU A 38 0.61 -6.92 8.77
N ILE A 39 1.53 -7.42 9.60
CA ILE A 39 2.87 -7.78 9.14
C ILE A 39 2.81 -8.95 8.14
N ILE A 40 2.00 -9.98 8.41
CA ILE A 40 1.84 -11.11 7.49
C ILE A 40 1.29 -10.64 6.14
N VAL A 41 0.23 -9.83 6.16
CA VAL A 41 -0.38 -9.32 4.94
C VAL A 41 0.57 -8.37 4.22
N LEU A 42 1.35 -7.54 4.93
CA LEU A 42 2.36 -6.68 4.32
C LEU A 42 3.41 -7.50 3.56
N VAL A 43 3.96 -8.56 4.18
CA VAL A 43 4.93 -9.43 3.51
C VAL A 43 4.31 -10.07 2.27
N MET A 44 3.08 -10.55 2.36
CA MET A 44 2.35 -11.11 1.23
C MET A 44 2.17 -10.07 0.11
N GLN A 45 1.80 -8.82 0.44
CA GLN A 45 1.64 -7.74 -0.53
C GLN A 45 2.95 -7.39 -1.23
N ILE A 46 4.06 -7.33 -0.49
CA ILE A 46 5.37 -7.07 -1.08
C ILE A 46 5.76 -8.20 -2.04
N LEU A 47 5.65 -9.46 -1.63
CA LEU A 47 6.04 -10.59 -2.46
C LEU A 47 5.17 -10.70 -3.73
N THR A 48 3.85 -10.61 -3.58
CA THR A 48 2.93 -10.67 -4.72
C THR A 48 3.07 -9.44 -5.62
N GLY A 49 3.28 -8.26 -5.05
CA GLY A 49 3.49 -7.02 -5.80
C GLY A 49 4.78 -7.03 -6.62
N LEU A 50 5.89 -7.49 -6.05
CA LEU A 50 7.15 -7.64 -6.78
C LEU A 50 7.01 -8.62 -7.95
N TRP A 51 6.32 -9.73 -7.74
CA TRP A 51 6.08 -10.71 -8.82
C TRP A 51 5.20 -10.13 -9.93
N LEU A 52 4.12 -9.42 -9.57
CA LEU A 52 3.25 -8.76 -10.54
C LEU A 52 4.00 -7.71 -11.35
N MET A 53 4.88 -6.92 -10.71
CA MET A 53 5.68 -5.90 -11.35
C MET A 53 6.63 -6.48 -12.43
N MET A 54 7.10 -7.70 -12.27
CA MET A 54 7.97 -8.36 -13.26
C MET A 54 7.26 -8.65 -14.59
N ASN A 55 5.94 -8.71 -14.59
CA ASN A 55 5.11 -9.04 -15.76
C ASN A 55 4.22 -7.87 -16.22
N TYR A 56 4.29 -6.73 -15.53
CA TYR A 56 3.45 -5.56 -15.79
C TYR A 56 4.19 -4.53 -16.65
N THR A 57 3.50 -3.96 -17.64
CA THR A 57 4.02 -2.87 -18.48
C THR A 57 3.31 -1.57 -18.09
N ASN A 58 4.08 -0.55 -17.71
CA ASN A 58 3.58 0.71 -17.14
C ASN A 58 3.32 1.83 -18.18
N THR A 59 2.91 1.47 -19.39
CA THR A 59 2.50 2.44 -20.42
C THR A 59 0.98 2.54 -20.49
N ALA A 60 0.44 3.68 -20.88
CA ALA A 60 -1.01 3.87 -20.96
C ALA A 60 -1.68 2.92 -21.97
N GLU A 61 -0.96 2.57 -23.04
CA GLU A 61 -1.44 1.69 -24.12
C GLU A 61 -1.42 0.21 -23.70
N GLU A 62 -0.43 -0.22 -22.90
CA GLU A 62 -0.18 -1.63 -22.62
C GLU A 62 -0.52 -2.05 -21.18
N ALA A 63 -0.77 -1.09 -20.28
CA ALA A 63 -1.02 -1.40 -18.88
C ALA A 63 -2.18 -2.39 -18.71
N PHE A 64 -3.31 -2.13 -19.36
CA PHE A 64 -4.49 -3.00 -19.26
C PHE A 64 -4.24 -4.38 -19.89
N SER A 65 -3.65 -4.42 -21.08
CA SER A 65 -3.34 -5.67 -21.76
C SER A 65 -2.30 -6.51 -21.03
N SER A 66 -1.32 -5.88 -20.37
CA SER A 66 -0.35 -6.59 -19.52
C SER A 66 -1.00 -7.24 -18.30
N VAL A 67 -2.00 -6.59 -17.69
CA VAL A 67 -2.80 -7.21 -16.61
C VAL A 67 -3.64 -8.38 -17.13
N GLU A 68 -4.24 -8.26 -18.32
CA GLU A 68 -4.93 -9.40 -18.93
C GLU A 68 -3.98 -10.55 -19.25
N TYR A 69 -2.80 -10.28 -19.77
CA TYR A 69 -1.75 -11.28 -19.99
C TYR A 69 -1.37 -12.00 -18.70
N ILE A 70 -1.15 -11.26 -17.60
CA ILE A 70 -0.89 -11.87 -16.29
C ILE A 70 -2.03 -12.79 -15.87
N MET A 71 -3.28 -12.41 -16.12
CA MET A 71 -4.45 -13.17 -15.69
C MET A 71 -4.71 -14.43 -16.52
N ARG A 72 -4.31 -14.44 -17.78
CA ARG A 72 -4.70 -15.50 -18.73
C ARG A 72 -3.56 -16.41 -19.15
N ASP A 73 -2.38 -15.83 -19.39
CA ASP A 73 -1.27 -16.53 -20.05
C ASP A 73 -0.13 -16.88 -19.11
N VAL A 74 0.04 -16.14 -18.01
CA VAL A 74 1.11 -16.40 -17.04
C VAL A 74 0.67 -17.47 -16.04
N GLU A 75 1.48 -18.50 -15.87
CA GLU A 75 1.18 -19.59 -14.96
C GLU A 75 1.02 -19.08 -13.51
N TYR A 76 -0.11 -19.41 -12.87
CA TYR A 76 -0.53 -18.89 -11.56
C TYR A 76 -0.69 -17.38 -11.46
N GLY A 77 -0.63 -16.63 -12.57
CA GLY A 77 -0.76 -15.18 -12.59
C GLY A 77 -2.09 -14.68 -12.03
N TRP A 78 -3.19 -15.35 -12.38
CA TRP A 78 -4.52 -15.10 -11.85
C TRP A 78 -4.57 -15.21 -10.31
N LEU A 79 -3.91 -16.21 -9.74
CA LEU A 79 -3.90 -16.47 -8.31
C LEU A 79 -3.16 -15.33 -7.58
N LEU A 80 -1.96 -14.98 -8.05
CA LEU A 80 -1.14 -13.91 -7.45
C LEU A 80 -1.83 -12.54 -7.58
N ARG A 81 -2.47 -12.28 -8.72
CA ARG A 81 -3.25 -11.07 -8.93
C ARG A 81 -4.44 -10.96 -7.96
N TYR A 82 -5.20 -12.04 -7.77
CA TYR A 82 -6.31 -12.06 -6.81
C TYR A 82 -5.84 -12.00 -5.37
N LEU A 83 -4.75 -12.69 -5.00
CA LEU A 83 -4.16 -12.59 -3.67
C LEU A 83 -3.71 -11.16 -3.37
N HIS A 84 -3.09 -10.48 -4.34
CA HIS A 84 -2.68 -9.10 -4.19
C HIS A 84 -3.88 -8.16 -3.99
N ALA A 85 -4.89 -8.26 -4.84
CA ALA A 85 -6.07 -7.41 -4.76
C ALA A 85 -6.92 -7.67 -3.49
N ALA A 86 -7.15 -8.94 -3.14
CA ALA A 86 -7.86 -9.30 -1.92
C ALA A 86 -7.04 -8.94 -0.66
N GLY A 87 -5.72 -9.14 -0.72
CA GLY A 87 -4.79 -8.79 0.33
C GLY A 87 -4.76 -7.29 0.62
N ALA A 88 -4.84 -6.43 -0.40
CA ALA A 88 -4.98 -4.99 -0.22
C ALA A 88 -6.26 -4.65 0.57
N SER A 89 -7.40 -5.24 0.22
CA SER A 89 -8.65 -5.07 0.95
C SER A 89 -8.55 -5.58 2.40
N ALA A 90 -7.94 -6.76 2.60
CA ALA A 90 -7.70 -7.31 3.93
C ALA A 90 -6.80 -6.39 4.77
N PHE A 91 -5.78 -5.77 4.16
CA PHE A 91 -4.90 -4.84 4.84
C PHE A 91 -5.67 -3.65 5.41
N PHE A 92 -6.58 -3.04 4.62
CA PHE A 92 -7.42 -1.94 5.09
C PHE A 92 -8.36 -2.36 6.22
N VAL A 93 -9.00 -3.52 6.13
CA VAL A 93 -9.83 -4.04 7.23
C VAL A 93 -9.02 -4.22 8.52
N LEU A 94 -7.85 -4.85 8.40
CA LEU A 94 -6.98 -5.11 9.55
C LEU A 94 -6.44 -3.81 10.18
N ILE A 95 -6.08 -2.81 9.38
CA ILE A 95 -5.57 -1.54 9.92
C ILE A 95 -6.68 -0.75 10.63
N TYR A 96 -7.92 -0.78 10.13
CA TYR A 96 -9.04 -0.17 10.86
C TYR A 96 -9.26 -0.82 12.21
N LEU A 97 -9.24 -2.15 12.28
CA LEU A 97 -9.37 -2.88 13.55
C LEU A 97 -8.17 -2.62 14.48
N HIS A 98 -6.96 -2.52 13.92
CA HIS A 98 -5.75 -2.16 14.67
C HIS A 98 -5.83 -0.76 15.27
N MET A 99 -6.28 0.23 14.49
CA MET A 99 -6.49 1.61 14.95
C MET A 99 -7.60 1.67 16.00
N PHE A 100 -8.73 1.00 15.74
CA PHE A 100 -9.84 0.93 16.68
C PHE A 100 -9.41 0.36 18.04
N ARG A 101 -8.62 -0.72 18.01
CA ARG A 101 -8.02 -1.26 19.22
C ARG A 101 -7.14 -0.23 19.94
N GLY A 102 -6.32 0.52 19.20
CA GLY A 102 -5.49 1.59 19.76
C GLY A 102 -6.31 2.66 20.46
N MET A 103 -7.47 3.02 19.90
CA MET A 103 -8.40 3.96 20.54
C MET A 103 -9.07 3.38 21.78
N MET A 104 -9.57 2.15 21.72
CA MET A 104 -10.22 1.48 22.85
C MET A 104 -9.30 1.35 24.08
N TYR A 105 -8.02 1.07 23.84
CA TYR A 105 -7.03 0.87 24.91
C TYR A 105 -6.29 2.16 25.30
N GLY A 106 -6.68 3.32 24.75
CA GLY A 106 -6.03 4.59 25.05
C GLY A 106 -4.56 4.65 24.64
N SER A 107 -4.15 3.88 23.61
CA SER A 107 -2.75 3.79 23.17
C SER A 107 -2.21 5.09 22.56
N TYR A 108 -3.05 6.08 22.35
CA TYR A 108 -2.70 7.43 21.88
C TYR A 108 -2.28 8.39 23.02
N GLN A 109 -2.46 7.97 24.27
CA GLN A 109 -2.13 8.81 25.45
C GLN A 109 -0.65 8.71 25.82
N LYS A 110 -0.21 9.68 26.66
CA LYS A 110 1.17 9.71 27.19
C LYS A 110 1.60 8.36 27.77
N PRO A 111 2.82 7.92 27.52
CA PRO A 111 3.91 8.56 26.73
C PRO A 111 4.00 8.10 25.26
N ARG A 112 2.88 7.70 24.63
CA ARG A 112 2.85 6.99 23.32
C ARG A 112 2.33 7.85 22.15
N GLU A 113 2.22 9.16 22.36
CA GLU A 113 1.66 10.09 21.36
C GLU A 113 2.42 10.05 20.02
N LEU A 114 3.76 10.02 20.09
CA LEU A 114 4.59 9.99 18.88
C LEU A 114 4.40 8.69 18.08
N ILE A 115 4.22 7.57 18.75
CA ILE A 115 3.93 6.28 18.08
C ILE A 115 2.57 6.36 17.39
N TRP A 116 1.58 6.98 18.03
CA TRP A 116 0.25 7.18 17.46
C TRP A 116 0.30 8.10 16.23
N LEU A 117 1.00 9.23 16.32
CA LEU A 117 1.19 10.13 15.17
C LEU A 117 1.92 9.44 14.02
N GLY A 118 2.98 8.67 14.31
CA GLY A 118 3.67 7.87 13.30
C GLY A 118 2.73 6.87 12.62
N GLY A 119 1.83 6.23 13.39
CA GLY A 119 0.79 5.35 12.85
C GLY A 119 -0.18 6.07 11.90
N TRP A 120 -0.58 7.29 12.23
CA TRP A 120 -1.40 8.12 11.36
C TRP A 120 -0.70 8.49 10.04
N VAL A 121 0.57 8.87 10.09
CA VAL A 121 1.36 9.15 8.89
C VAL A 121 1.44 7.90 8.02
N THR A 122 1.74 6.75 8.62
CA THR A 122 1.78 5.46 7.91
C THR A 122 0.43 5.12 7.27
N TYR A 123 -0.68 5.38 7.96
CA TYR A 123 -2.02 5.16 7.40
C TYR A 123 -2.30 6.04 6.18
N VAL A 124 -1.93 7.33 6.22
CA VAL A 124 -2.09 8.24 5.06
C VAL A 124 -1.23 7.77 3.88
N LEU A 125 0.01 7.34 4.13
CA LEU A 125 0.88 6.77 3.10
C LEU A 125 0.28 5.48 2.52
N LEU A 126 -0.32 4.62 3.35
CA LEU A 126 -1.02 3.42 2.87
C LEU A 126 -2.23 3.77 1.99
N CYS A 127 -2.98 4.82 2.32
CA CYS A 127 -4.06 5.30 1.45
C CYS A 127 -3.54 5.75 0.09
N ALA A 128 -2.41 6.48 0.06
CA ALA A 128 -1.75 6.88 -1.18
C ALA A 128 -1.25 5.66 -1.97
N GLU A 129 -0.62 4.70 -1.31
CA GLU A 129 -0.17 3.43 -1.92
C GLU A 129 -1.34 2.64 -2.51
N GLY A 130 -2.43 2.50 -1.76
CA GLY A 130 -3.64 1.82 -2.24
C GLY A 130 -4.27 2.50 -3.44
N PHE A 131 -4.27 3.83 -3.46
CA PHE A 131 -4.74 4.61 -4.60
C PHE A 131 -3.86 4.40 -5.84
N THR A 132 -2.55 4.58 -5.72
CA THR A 132 -1.62 4.37 -6.84
C THR A 132 -1.70 2.95 -7.38
N GLY A 133 -1.77 1.94 -6.50
CA GLY A 133 -1.94 0.54 -6.89
C GLY A 133 -3.26 0.27 -7.63
N TYR A 134 -4.36 0.93 -7.23
CA TYR A 134 -5.65 0.81 -7.91
C TYR A 134 -5.65 1.43 -9.32
N VAL A 135 -4.84 2.46 -9.54
CA VAL A 135 -4.72 3.12 -10.84
C VAL A 135 -3.94 2.28 -11.85
N LEU A 136 -3.00 1.44 -11.42
CA LEU A 136 -2.10 0.68 -12.29
C LEU A 136 -2.79 -0.13 -13.40
N PRO A 137 -3.92 -0.85 -13.17
CA PRO A 137 -4.58 -1.60 -14.23
C PRO A 137 -5.10 -0.74 -15.40
N TRP A 138 -5.23 0.55 -15.22
CA TRP A 138 -5.63 1.54 -16.21
C TRP A 138 -6.91 1.20 -17.00
N GLY A 139 -7.82 0.45 -16.36
CA GLY A 139 -9.15 0.19 -16.88
C GLY A 139 -10.11 1.37 -16.61
N GLN A 140 -11.35 1.30 -17.10
CA GLN A 140 -12.33 2.36 -16.92
C GLN A 140 -12.52 2.79 -15.45
N MET A 141 -12.62 1.83 -14.53
CA MET A 141 -12.80 2.14 -13.12
C MET A 141 -11.57 2.85 -12.53
N SER A 142 -10.36 2.41 -12.90
CA SER A 142 -9.11 3.03 -12.46
C SER A 142 -8.98 4.47 -12.95
N PHE A 143 -9.29 4.68 -14.24
CA PHE A 143 -9.24 6.00 -14.87
C PHE A 143 -10.18 7.00 -14.21
N TRP A 144 -11.46 6.63 -14.05
CA TRP A 144 -12.45 7.53 -13.43
C TRP A 144 -12.17 7.77 -11.95
N ALA A 145 -11.71 6.76 -11.21
CA ALA A 145 -11.29 6.94 -9.82
C ALA A 145 -10.10 7.91 -9.72
N ALA A 146 -9.12 7.79 -10.61
CA ALA A 146 -8.00 8.73 -10.68
C ALA A 146 -8.48 10.16 -10.95
N GLN A 147 -9.39 10.37 -11.91
CA GLN A 147 -9.94 11.68 -12.22
C GLN A 147 -10.65 12.32 -11.01
N VAL A 148 -11.47 11.56 -10.29
CA VAL A 148 -12.18 12.04 -9.10
C VAL A 148 -11.20 12.46 -8.00
N ILE A 149 -10.22 11.62 -7.69
CA ILE A 149 -9.27 11.90 -6.60
C ILE A 149 -8.35 13.07 -6.97
N ILE A 150 -7.86 13.13 -8.20
CA ILE A 150 -7.02 14.24 -8.66
C ILE A 150 -7.81 15.56 -8.67
N SER A 151 -9.07 15.55 -9.08
CA SER A 151 -9.92 16.75 -9.04
C SER A 151 -10.19 17.20 -7.60
N LEU A 152 -10.36 16.26 -6.67
CA LEU A 152 -10.49 16.54 -5.24
C LEU A 152 -9.22 17.17 -4.68
N LEU A 153 -8.04 16.66 -5.03
CA LEU A 153 -6.76 17.28 -4.65
C LEU A 153 -6.63 18.69 -5.24
N GLY A 154 -7.02 18.88 -6.50
CA GLY A 154 -7.03 20.18 -7.16
C GLY A 154 -7.93 21.24 -6.49
N SER A 155 -8.95 20.82 -5.75
CA SER A 155 -9.84 21.73 -5.02
C SER A 155 -9.26 22.31 -3.73
N ILE A 156 -8.09 21.85 -3.29
CA ILE A 156 -7.43 22.36 -2.08
C ILE A 156 -6.93 23.79 -2.35
N PRO A 157 -7.35 24.78 -1.52
CA PRO A 157 -6.90 26.17 -1.73
C PRO A 157 -5.38 26.30 -1.67
N LEU A 158 -4.80 27.15 -2.51
CA LEU A 158 -3.39 27.54 -2.58
C LEU A 158 -2.44 26.49 -3.18
N VAL A 159 -2.60 25.22 -2.90
CA VAL A 159 -1.64 24.15 -3.28
C VAL A 159 -2.26 23.07 -4.16
N GLY A 160 -3.57 23.12 -4.38
CA GLY A 160 -4.31 22.01 -5.03
C GLY A 160 -3.91 21.77 -6.47
N GLU A 161 -3.75 22.85 -7.27
CA GLU A 161 -3.35 22.70 -8.69
C GLU A 161 -1.94 22.11 -8.83
N ASP A 162 -0.99 22.59 -8.02
CA ASP A 162 0.38 22.08 -8.03
C ASP A 162 0.43 20.62 -7.59
N LEU A 163 -0.35 20.27 -6.57
CA LEU A 163 -0.45 18.89 -6.08
C LEU A 163 -1.10 17.98 -7.11
N ALA A 164 -2.16 18.43 -7.76
CA ALA A 164 -2.83 17.66 -8.82
C ALA A 164 -1.91 17.43 -10.02
N THR A 165 -1.13 18.46 -10.41
CA THR A 165 -0.13 18.36 -11.48
C THR A 165 0.98 17.39 -11.10
N TRP A 166 1.48 17.47 -9.88
CA TRP A 166 2.52 16.56 -9.38
C TRP A 166 2.06 15.11 -9.35
N VAL A 167 0.82 14.85 -8.90
CA VAL A 167 0.25 13.48 -8.86
C VAL A 167 0.04 12.92 -10.28
N ARG A 168 -0.26 13.77 -11.27
CA ARG A 168 -0.38 13.35 -12.68
C ARG A 168 0.97 13.08 -13.35
N GLY A 169 2.07 13.53 -12.77
CA GLY A 169 3.42 13.28 -13.26
C GLY A 169 3.96 14.29 -14.28
N ASP A 170 3.15 15.03 -15.01
CA ASP A 170 3.50 16.19 -15.82
C ASP A 170 2.26 16.71 -16.60
N LEU A 171 2.29 17.99 -16.98
CA LEU A 171 1.29 18.62 -17.85
C LEU A 171 1.26 18.02 -19.28
N SER A 172 2.37 17.43 -19.73
CA SER A 172 2.47 16.80 -21.05
C SER A 172 1.58 15.55 -21.21
N LEU A 173 1.24 14.88 -20.11
CA LEU A 173 0.35 13.70 -20.15
C LEU A 173 -1.12 14.08 -20.39
N ILE A 174 -1.51 15.34 -20.17
CA ILE A 174 -2.87 15.82 -20.48
C ILE A 174 -3.14 15.80 -22.00
N HIS A 175 -2.11 16.02 -22.81
CA HIS A 175 -2.22 15.97 -24.26
C HIS A 175 -2.26 14.54 -24.85
N ILE A 176 -1.76 13.56 -24.11
CA ILE A 176 -1.79 12.15 -24.53
C ILE A 176 -3.13 11.49 -24.20
N SER A 177 -3.87 11.99 -23.20
CA SER A 177 -5.13 11.41 -22.74
C SER A 177 -6.39 12.00 -23.39
N GLU A 178 -6.29 13.02 -24.24
CA GLU A 178 -7.40 13.39 -25.11
C GLU A 178 -7.43 12.43 -26.32
N PRO A 179 -8.40 11.50 -26.39
CA PRO A 179 -8.64 10.83 -27.64
C PRO A 179 -8.98 11.93 -28.65
N THR A 180 -8.17 12.06 -29.69
CA THR A 180 -8.53 12.89 -30.87
C THR A 180 -9.93 12.49 -31.27
N ARG A 181 -10.93 13.30 -30.90
CA ARG A 181 -12.27 13.17 -31.48
C ARG A 181 -12.11 13.30 -32.99
N PRO A 182 -12.51 12.31 -33.77
CA PRO A 182 -12.63 12.54 -35.22
C PRO A 182 -13.60 13.68 -35.37
N ILE A 183 -13.13 14.77 -35.95
CA ILE A 183 -14.00 15.85 -36.41
C ILE A 183 -14.77 15.24 -37.58
N ALA A 184 -16.03 14.94 -37.33
CA ALA A 184 -16.96 14.59 -38.38
C ALA A 184 -17.47 15.85 -39.08
#